data_b4f6bf0c9ba47ba7e5a44df06552a0a3
#
_entry.id   b4f6bf0c9ba47ba7e5a44df06552a0a3
#
_cell.length_a   1.000
_cell.length_b   1.000
_cell.length_c   1.000
_cell.angle_alpha   90.00
_cell.angle_beta   90.00
_cell.angle_gamma   90.00
#
_symmetry.space_group_name_H-M   'P 1'
#
loop_
_entity.id
_entity.type
_entity.pdbx_description
1 polymer ?
#
loop_
_entity_poly.entity_id
_entity_poly.type
_entity_poly.pdbx_seq_one_letter_code
_entity_poly.pdbx_strand_id
1 'polypeptide(L)'
;MRKKENVFTLMELMVTIAVLAIIAMMAAPSFGDLVAKQRLNTLARDFANLVTDARGHAISLRKNITIKLECPMNSGGVKVCPENTSTLYYWSKSLADTELKSLSLDDVVFSGLGLAKQRTAMIDNPNYDPNLPEDLNADPPENPKKIQVIVPLEFTFCNSKIKQSRTVYISSVGIVDRIESGVCS
;
A
#
# COMPACT_ATOMS: atom_id res chain seq x y z
N MET A 1 6.62 5.40 -67.20
CA MET A 1 6.17 6.25 -66.10
C MET A 1 7.33 6.38 -65.09
N ARG A 2 7.92 7.58 -64.99
CA ARG A 2 9.01 7.83 -64.00
C ARG A 2 8.35 8.09 -62.64
N LYS A 3 8.60 7.24 -61.64
CA LYS A 3 8.25 7.48 -60.25
C LYS A 3 9.05 8.69 -59.76
N LYS A 4 8.36 9.78 -59.39
CA LYS A 4 8.97 10.89 -58.65
C LYS A 4 9.37 10.37 -57.27
N GLU A 5 10.63 10.23 -57.03
CA GLU A 5 11.16 9.99 -55.70
C GLU A 5 11.19 11.31 -54.93
N ASN A 6 10.39 11.43 -53.92
CA ASN A 6 10.42 12.58 -53.02
C ASN A 6 11.69 12.46 -52.16
N VAL A 7 12.73 13.20 -52.50
CA VAL A 7 13.95 13.32 -51.73
C VAL A 7 13.71 14.35 -50.61
N PHE A 8 13.74 13.91 -49.37
CA PHE A 8 13.71 14.80 -48.20
C PHE A 8 14.90 15.75 -48.24
N THR A 9 14.67 17.03 -48.01
CA THR A 9 15.75 18.00 -47.85
C THR A 9 16.33 17.97 -46.47
N LEU A 10 17.63 18.26 -46.31
CA LEU A 10 18.30 18.36 -45.02
C LEU A 10 17.62 19.41 -44.13
N MET A 11 17.13 20.50 -44.71
CA MET A 11 16.39 21.55 -44.02
C MET A 11 15.07 21.04 -43.41
N GLU A 12 14.34 20.22 -44.15
CA GLU A 12 13.06 19.64 -43.70
C GLU A 12 13.28 18.68 -42.54
N LEU A 13 14.37 17.91 -42.57
CA LEU A 13 14.75 17.06 -41.41
C LEU A 13 15.09 17.91 -40.17
N MET A 14 15.86 19.01 -40.36
CA MET A 14 16.23 19.88 -39.22
C MET A 14 14.99 20.54 -38.60
N VAL A 15 14.03 20.99 -39.41
CA VAL A 15 12.78 21.58 -38.89
C VAL A 15 11.93 20.53 -38.15
N THR A 16 11.82 19.32 -38.67
CA THR A 16 11.04 18.26 -38.02
C THR A 16 11.60 17.84 -36.66
N ILE A 17 12.94 17.68 -36.55
CA ILE A 17 13.55 17.36 -35.27
C ILE A 17 13.44 18.52 -34.26
N ALA A 18 13.51 19.79 -34.73
CA ALA A 18 13.31 20.94 -33.84
C ALA A 18 11.89 20.99 -33.26
N VAL A 19 10.87 20.74 -34.08
CA VAL A 19 9.47 20.68 -33.65
C VAL A 19 9.23 19.51 -32.69
N LEU A 20 9.79 18.33 -33.00
CA LEU A 20 9.70 17.17 -32.14
C LEU A 20 10.36 17.41 -30.76
N ALA A 21 11.49 18.12 -30.73
CA ALA A 21 12.16 18.46 -29.48
C ALA A 21 11.29 19.35 -28.57
N ILE A 22 10.60 20.35 -29.15
CA ILE A 22 9.68 21.23 -28.41
C ILE A 22 8.51 20.43 -27.82
N ILE A 23 7.89 19.56 -28.61
CA ILE A 23 6.78 18.70 -28.14
C ILE A 23 7.25 17.74 -27.03
N ALA A 24 8.44 17.13 -27.18
CA ALA A 24 9.02 16.23 -26.19
C ALA A 24 9.27 16.91 -24.83
N MET A 25 9.72 18.19 -24.83
CA MET A 25 9.92 18.95 -23.60
C MET A 25 8.62 19.19 -22.82
N MET A 26 7.49 19.37 -23.50
CA MET A 26 6.18 19.53 -22.85
C MET A 26 5.59 18.21 -22.34
N ALA A 27 5.89 17.10 -23.00
CA ALA A 27 5.37 15.78 -22.64
C ALA A 27 6.11 15.13 -21.46
N ALA A 28 7.40 15.44 -21.26
CA ALA A 28 8.26 14.77 -20.28
C ALA A 28 7.76 14.84 -18.82
N PRO A 29 7.31 15.99 -18.26
CA PRO A 29 6.85 16.06 -16.87
C PRO A 29 5.58 15.23 -16.64
N SER A 30 4.63 15.24 -17.57
CA SER A 30 3.38 14.48 -17.47
C SER A 30 3.61 12.96 -17.46
N PHE A 31 4.64 12.50 -18.17
CA PHE A 31 4.99 11.07 -18.21
C PHE A 31 5.49 10.54 -16.87
N GLY A 32 6.24 11.35 -16.11
CA GLY A 32 6.73 10.98 -14.78
C GLY A 32 5.61 10.68 -13.78
N ASP A 33 4.57 11.51 -13.78
CA ASP A 33 3.41 11.33 -12.90
C ASP A 33 2.56 10.11 -13.32
N LEU A 34 2.44 9.86 -14.61
CA LEU A 34 1.76 8.68 -15.14
C LEU A 34 2.47 7.38 -14.68
N VAL A 35 3.81 7.35 -14.79
CA VAL A 35 4.61 6.21 -14.34
C VAL A 35 4.49 6.04 -12.81
N ALA A 36 4.54 7.12 -12.03
CA ALA A 36 4.38 7.05 -10.58
C ALA A 36 3.00 6.52 -10.18
N LYS A 37 1.94 6.97 -10.86
CA LYS A 37 0.56 6.47 -10.67
C LYS A 37 0.45 4.98 -11.02
N GLN A 38 1.06 4.55 -12.12
CA GLN A 38 1.05 3.14 -12.51
C GLN A 38 1.80 2.26 -11.50
N ARG A 39 2.95 2.72 -11.00
CA ARG A 39 3.72 2.02 -9.94
C ARG A 39 2.92 1.90 -8.64
N LEU A 40 2.21 2.97 -8.24
CA LEU A 40 1.32 2.95 -7.07
C LEU A 40 0.18 1.94 -7.24
N ASN A 41 -0.45 1.89 -8.42
CA ASN A 41 -1.48 0.90 -8.74
C ASN A 41 -0.93 -0.54 -8.65
N THR A 42 0.27 -0.77 -9.20
CA THR A 42 0.93 -2.08 -9.17
C THR A 42 1.23 -2.49 -7.72
N LEU A 43 1.75 -1.56 -6.90
CA LEU A 43 2.06 -1.83 -5.49
C LEU A 43 0.82 -2.28 -4.70
N ALA A 44 -0.31 -1.57 -4.87
CA ALA A 44 -1.56 -1.94 -4.20
C ALA A 44 -2.10 -3.30 -4.67
N ARG A 45 -1.99 -3.60 -5.97
CA ARG A 45 -2.36 -4.92 -6.52
C ARG A 45 -1.45 -6.04 -6.02
N ASP A 46 -0.15 -5.79 -5.94
CA ASP A 46 0.81 -6.76 -5.41
C ASP A 46 0.51 -7.11 -3.95
N PHE A 47 0.11 -6.10 -3.15
CA PHE A 47 -0.33 -6.35 -1.78
C PHE A 47 -1.63 -7.17 -1.75
N ALA A 48 -2.62 -6.84 -2.58
CA ALA A 48 -3.86 -7.59 -2.70
C ALA A 48 -3.63 -9.06 -3.12
N ASN A 49 -2.68 -9.28 -4.04
CA ASN A 49 -2.27 -10.62 -4.45
C ASN A 49 -1.61 -11.38 -3.29
N LEU A 50 -0.69 -10.75 -2.56
CA LEU A 50 -0.07 -11.35 -1.36
C LEU A 50 -1.11 -11.79 -0.33
N VAL A 51 -2.12 -10.94 -0.07
CA VAL A 51 -3.25 -11.25 0.82
C VAL A 51 -4.04 -12.46 0.32
N THR A 52 -4.34 -12.49 -0.97
CA THR A 52 -5.10 -13.58 -1.61
C THR A 52 -4.33 -14.89 -1.56
N ASP A 53 -3.03 -14.86 -1.84
CA ASP A 53 -2.14 -16.03 -1.79
C ASP A 53 -2.02 -16.55 -0.36
N ALA A 54 -1.77 -15.68 0.62
CA ALA A 54 -1.68 -16.05 2.03
C ALA A 54 -2.98 -16.71 2.52
N ARG A 55 -4.15 -16.15 2.15
CA ARG A 55 -5.44 -16.75 2.45
C ARG A 55 -5.60 -18.11 1.79
N GLY A 56 -5.26 -18.24 0.52
CA GLY A 56 -5.32 -19.51 -0.24
C GLY A 56 -4.45 -20.59 0.41
N HIS A 57 -3.23 -20.23 0.82
CA HIS A 57 -2.33 -21.14 1.54
C HIS A 57 -2.86 -21.50 2.93
N ALA A 58 -3.49 -20.56 3.67
CA ALA A 58 -4.10 -20.83 4.96
C ALA A 58 -5.17 -21.95 4.85
N ILE A 59 -6.03 -21.85 3.85
CA ILE A 59 -7.08 -22.85 3.56
C ILE A 59 -6.46 -24.18 3.13
N SER A 60 -5.50 -24.14 2.22
CA SER A 60 -4.86 -25.34 1.67
C SER A 60 -4.10 -26.14 2.72
N LEU A 61 -3.34 -25.47 3.56
CA LEU A 61 -2.52 -26.09 4.60
C LEU A 61 -3.30 -26.33 5.91
N ARG A 62 -4.50 -25.78 6.04
CA ARG A 62 -5.31 -25.76 7.28
C ARG A 62 -4.53 -25.25 8.48
N LYS A 63 -3.69 -24.22 8.26
CA LYS A 63 -2.83 -23.59 9.26
C LYS A 63 -3.01 -22.08 9.24
N ASN A 64 -2.68 -21.46 10.35
CA ASN A 64 -2.62 -20.00 10.38
C ASN A 64 -1.46 -19.52 9.53
N ILE A 65 -1.73 -18.52 8.68
CA ILE A 65 -0.72 -17.81 7.88
C ILE A 65 -0.66 -16.38 8.36
N THR A 66 0.54 -15.88 8.56
CA THR A 66 0.79 -14.51 9.02
C THR A 66 1.48 -13.71 7.92
N ILE A 67 0.97 -12.51 7.64
CA ILE A 67 1.63 -11.50 6.82
C ILE A 67 2.22 -10.46 7.76
N LYS A 68 3.55 -10.35 7.79
CA LYS A 68 4.30 -9.31 8.49
C LYS A 68 4.33 -8.05 7.62
N LEU A 69 3.83 -6.94 8.15
CA LEU A 69 3.83 -5.63 7.47
C LEU A 69 5.16 -4.89 7.66
N GLU A 70 5.92 -5.28 8.66
CA GLU A 70 7.25 -4.75 8.91
C GLU A 70 8.32 -5.84 8.89
N CYS A 71 9.47 -5.50 8.33
CA CYS A 71 10.63 -6.36 8.34
C CYS A 71 11.45 -6.13 9.62
N PRO A 72 12.03 -7.17 10.22
CA PRO A 72 12.89 -7.03 11.38
C PRO A 72 14.14 -6.21 11.04
N MET A 73 14.65 -5.50 12.04
CA MET A 73 15.95 -4.82 11.94
C MET A 73 17.07 -5.83 12.22
N ASN A 74 18.10 -5.80 11.40
CA ASN A 74 19.33 -6.55 11.68
C ASN A 74 20.15 -5.83 12.78
N SER A 75 21.24 -6.46 13.25
CA SER A 75 22.15 -5.88 14.25
C SER A 75 22.81 -4.56 13.83
N GLY A 76 22.76 -4.20 12.56
CA GLY A 76 23.24 -2.92 12.00
C GLY A 76 22.14 -1.86 11.85
N GLY A 77 20.91 -2.08 12.35
CA GLY A 77 19.80 -1.13 12.26
C GLY A 77 19.15 -1.03 10.87
N VAL A 78 19.45 -1.95 9.98
CA VAL A 78 18.87 -2.01 8.62
C VAL A 78 17.67 -2.98 8.63
N LYS A 79 16.53 -2.56 8.09
CA LYS A 79 15.36 -3.45 7.90
C LYS A 79 15.68 -4.47 6.80
N VAL A 80 15.70 -5.75 7.14
CA VAL A 80 15.92 -6.86 6.22
C VAL A 80 14.78 -7.84 6.36
N CYS A 81 14.03 -8.04 5.28
CA CYS A 81 12.98 -9.05 5.27
C CYS A 81 13.58 -10.43 5.05
N PRO A 82 13.29 -11.40 5.93
CA PRO A 82 13.58 -12.80 5.68
C PRO A 82 12.81 -13.33 4.47
N GLU A 83 13.23 -14.48 3.96
CA GLU A 83 12.47 -15.19 2.92
C GLU A 83 11.11 -15.65 3.47
N ASN A 84 10.10 -15.64 2.60
CA ASN A 84 8.79 -16.15 2.92
C ASN A 84 8.85 -17.66 3.20
N THR A 85 8.14 -18.08 4.22
CA THR A 85 7.96 -19.50 4.55
C THR A 85 6.56 -19.96 4.19
N SER A 86 6.26 -21.25 4.41
CA SER A 86 4.91 -21.80 4.17
C SER A 86 3.80 -21.16 5.04
N THR A 87 4.16 -20.51 6.15
CA THR A 87 3.21 -19.94 7.12
C THR A 87 3.45 -18.47 7.46
N LEU A 88 4.55 -17.89 6.95
CA LEU A 88 4.95 -16.53 7.27
C LEU A 88 5.39 -15.80 6.00
N TYR A 89 4.71 -14.71 5.71
CA TYR A 89 4.97 -13.84 4.57
C TYR A 89 5.40 -12.46 5.04
N TYR A 90 6.33 -11.84 4.33
CA TYR A 90 6.76 -10.47 4.60
C TYR A 90 6.35 -9.55 3.46
N TRP A 91 5.74 -8.42 3.82
CA TRP A 91 5.55 -7.33 2.87
C TRP A 91 6.83 -6.52 2.77
N SER A 92 7.64 -6.81 1.76
CA SER A 92 8.96 -6.19 1.56
C SER A 92 8.97 -5.10 0.48
N LYS A 93 7.87 -4.96 -0.28
CA LYS A 93 7.82 -4.01 -1.39
C LYS A 93 7.64 -2.59 -0.88
N SER A 94 8.57 -1.72 -1.26
CA SER A 94 8.49 -0.28 -1.03
C SER A 94 8.76 0.45 -2.35
N LEU A 95 8.20 1.63 -2.49
CA LEU A 95 8.47 2.55 -3.59
C LEU A 95 8.99 3.86 -3.01
N ALA A 96 9.90 4.52 -3.72
CA ALA A 96 10.28 5.89 -3.38
C ALA A 96 9.03 6.78 -3.27
N ASP A 97 9.02 7.66 -2.30
CA ASP A 97 7.92 8.59 -2.02
C ASP A 97 6.57 7.91 -1.69
N THR A 98 6.56 6.61 -1.34
CA THR A 98 5.33 5.87 -1.02
C THR A 98 5.42 5.21 0.34
N GLU A 99 4.45 5.49 1.19
CA GLU A 99 4.31 4.95 2.54
C GLU A 99 3.05 4.09 2.66
N LEU A 100 3.13 3.02 3.44
CA LEU A 100 1.97 2.25 3.87
C LEU A 100 1.40 2.88 5.14
N LYS A 101 0.16 3.37 5.07
CA LYS A 101 -0.59 3.91 6.20
C LYS A 101 -1.66 2.91 6.63
N SER A 102 -1.73 2.63 7.92
CA SER A 102 -2.79 1.85 8.57
C SER A 102 -2.89 2.32 10.02
N LEU A 103 -4.06 2.17 10.65
CA LEU A 103 -4.24 2.45 12.08
C LEU A 103 -3.33 1.60 12.98
N SER A 104 -2.95 0.42 12.51
CA SER A 104 -1.95 -0.43 13.12
C SER A 104 -1.14 -1.14 12.04
N LEU A 105 0.17 -1.23 12.21
CA LEU A 105 1.08 -2.00 11.37
C LEU A 105 1.28 -3.43 11.90
N ASP A 106 0.41 -3.88 12.81
CA ASP A 106 0.42 -5.26 13.28
C ASP A 106 0.16 -6.25 12.16
N ASP A 107 0.56 -7.48 12.38
CA ASP A 107 0.46 -8.56 11.40
C ASP A 107 -0.98 -8.83 10.96
N VAL A 108 -1.15 -9.22 9.71
CA VAL A 108 -2.40 -9.76 9.18
C VAL A 108 -2.35 -11.27 9.27
N VAL A 109 -3.28 -11.87 10.02
CA VAL A 109 -3.31 -13.33 10.24
C VAL A 109 -4.56 -13.92 9.62
N PHE A 110 -4.38 -14.96 8.80
CA PHE A 110 -5.46 -15.78 8.28
C PHE A 110 -5.51 -17.11 9.01
N SER A 111 -6.69 -17.50 9.49
CA SER A 111 -6.90 -18.83 10.08
C SER A 111 -6.89 -19.92 9.00
N GLY A 112 -6.75 -21.17 9.40
CA GLY A 112 -6.86 -22.34 8.47
C GLY A 112 -8.23 -22.48 7.78
N LEU A 113 -9.22 -21.67 8.15
CA LEU A 113 -10.52 -21.54 7.46
C LEU A 113 -10.53 -20.37 6.46
N GLY A 114 -9.43 -19.63 6.35
CA GLY A 114 -9.31 -18.46 5.48
C GLY A 114 -9.96 -17.19 6.02
N LEU A 115 -10.36 -17.17 7.29
CA LEU A 115 -10.89 -15.97 7.95
C LEU A 115 -9.76 -15.08 8.42
N ALA A 116 -9.87 -13.78 8.17
CA ALA A 116 -8.92 -12.81 8.70
C ALA A 116 -9.17 -12.59 10.20
N LYS A 117 -8.09 -12.69 11.00
CA LYS A 117 -8.16 -12.41 12.42
C LYS A 117 -8.41 -10.91 12.63
N GLN A 118 -9.37 -10.62 13.51
CA GLN A 118 -9.65 -9.25 13.93
C GLN A 118 -8.41 -8.62 14.59
N ARG A 119 -8.09 -7.41 14.21
CA ARG A 119 -6.99 -6.61 14.76
C ARG A 119 -7.55 -5.57 15.71
N THR A 120 -6.79 -5.21 16.72
CA THR A 120 -7.15 -4.16 17.67
C THR A 120 -5.96 -3.23 17.87
N ALA A 121 -6.25 -1.95 18.12
CA ALA A 121 -5.23 -0.96 18.48
C ALA A 121 -5.69 -0.14 19.69
N MET A 122 -4.74 0.35 20.47
CA MET A 122 -4.99 1.32 21.53
C MET A 122 -4.89 2.72 20.94
N ILE A 123 -5.98 3.46 20.95
CA ILE A 123 -6.03 4.87 20.51
C ILE A 123 -6.32 5.77 21.70
N ASP A 124 -6.00 7.04 21.56
CA ASP A 124 -6.40 8.03 22.57
C ASP A 124 -7.93 8.14 22.61
N ASN A 125 -8.49 8.12 23.82
CA ASN A 125 -9.92 8.18 24.01
C ASN A 125 -10.45 9.58 23.66
N PRO A 126 -11.29 9.74 22.61
CA PRO A 126 -11.84 11.04 22.24
C PRO A 126 -12.76 11.64 23.31
N ASN A 127 -13.26 10.82 24.23
CA ASN A 127 -14.12 11.23 25.33
C ASN A 127 -13.39 11.33 26.68
N TYR A 128 -12.05 11.29 26.68
CA TYR A 128 -11.27 11.44 27.90
C TYR A 128 -11.43 12.87 28.48
N ASP A 129 -11.81 12.97 29.75
CA ASP A 129 -11.88 14.25 30.48
C ASP A 129 -10.70 14.32 31.47
N PRO A 130 -9.75 15.27 31.28
CA PRO A 130 -8.61 15.41 32.18
C PRO A 130 -8.97 15.88 33.61
N ASN A 131 -10.21 16.35 33.84
CA ASN A 131 -10.69 16.78 35.15
C ASN A 131 -11.31 15.65 35.98
N LEU A 132 -11.56 14.50 35.37
CA LEU A 132 -12.11 13.33 36.05
C LEU A 132 -11.00 12.31 36.34
N PRO A 133 -11.08 11.60 37.47
CA PRO A 133 -10.14 10.51 37.77
C PRO A 133 -10.30 9.38 36.72
N GLU A 134 -9.19 8.74 36.43
CA GLU A 134 -9.14 7.53 35.61
C GLU A 134 -9.30 6.29 36.53
N ASP A 135 -10.36 5.50 36.34
CA ASP A 135 -10.53 4.21 37.02
C ASP A 135 -10.46 3.06 36.01
N LEU A 136 -9.29 2.43 35.94
CA LEU A 136 -9.04 1.29 35.05
C LEU A 136 -9.53 -0.04 35.64
N ASN A 137 -9.92 -0.05 36.93
CA ASN A 137 -10.40 -1.26 37.60
C ASN A 137 -11.92 -1.39 37.56
N ALA A 138 -12.63 -0.32 37.15
CA ALA A 138 -14.06 -0.37 36.88
C ALA A 138 -14.37 -1.26 35.66
N ASP A 139 -15.52 -1.91 35.65
CA ASP A 139 -15.99 -2.71 34.51
C ASP A 139 -17.35 -2.19 34.00
N PRO A 140 -17.38 -1.44 32.87
CA PRO A 140 -16.25 -1.04 32.02
C PRO A 140 -15.36 0.05 32.66
N PRO A 141 -14.07 0.18 32.24
CA PRO A 141 -13.17 1.23 32.72
C PRO A 141 -13.75 2.62 32.59
N GLU A 142 -13.65 3.42 33.65
CA GLU A 142 -14.16 4.80 33.66
C GLU A 142 -13.05 5.78 33.28
N ASN A 143 -13.38 6.71 32.35
CA ASN A 143 -12.50 7.77 31.87
C ASN A 143 -11.07 7.31 31.49
N PRO A 144 -10.87 6.21 30.74
CA PRO A 144 -9.54 5.76 30.36
C PRO A 144 -8.94 6.72 29.31
N LYS A 145 -7.64 7.04 29.44
CA LYS A 145 -6.89 7.85 28.43
C LYS A 145 -6.83 7.16 27.09
N LYS A 146 -6.78 5.84 27.10
CA LYS A 146 -6.71 5.02 25.88
C LYS A 146 -7.81 3.97 25.87
N ILE A 147 -8.39 3.78 24.72
CA ILE A 147 -9.40 2.74 24.47
C ILE A 147 -8.92 1.77 23.39
N GLN A 148 -9.31 0.51 23.54
CA GLN A 148 -9.09 -0.49 22.53
C GLN A 148 -10.17 -0.41 21.47
N VAL A 149 -9.75 -0.20 20.22
CA VAL A 149 -10.66 -0.17 19.06
C VAL A 149 -10.34 -1.29 18.09
N ILE A 150 -11.35 -1.73 17.36
CA ILE A 150 -11.17 -2.65 16.25
C ILE A 150 -10.53 -1.88 15.10
N VAL A 151 -9.41 -2.39 14.58
CA VAL A 151 -8.73 -1.84 13.42
C VAL A 151 -9.33 -2.44 12.17
N PRO A 152 -9.87 -1.63 11.25
CA PRO A 152 -10.30 -2.13 9.96
C PRO A 152 -9.13 -2.71 9.17
N LEU A 153 -9.41 -3.69 8.32
CA LEU A 153 -8.42 -4.29 7.43
C LEU A 153 -8.30 -3.44 6.16
N GLU A 154 -7.84 -2.21 6.37
CA GLU A 154 -7.65 -1.19 5.34
C GLU A 154 -6.17 -0.79 5.29
N PHE A 155 -5.59 -0.86 4.10
CA PHE A 155 -4.18 -0.60 3.87
C PHE A 155 -4.02 0.43 2.77
N THR A 156 -3.62 1.64 3.16
CA THR A 156 -3.49 2.78 2.26
C THR A 156 -2.04 3.00 1.87
N PHE A 157 -1.74 2.83 0.60
CA PHE A 157 -0.46 3.21 -0.01
C PHE A 157 -0.56 4.66 -0.47
N CYS A 158 0.23 5.53 0.14
CA CYS A 158 0.22 6.97 -0.06
C CYS A 158 1.50 7.41 -0.76
N ASN A 159 1.40 7.96 -1.97
CA ASN A 159 2.55 8.55 -2.66
C ASN A 159 2.53 10.07 -2.51
N SER A 160 3.51 10.59 -1.79
CA SER A 160 3.62 12.02 -1.43
C SER A 160 3.90 12.92 -2.63
N LYS A 161 4.64 12.41 -3.64
CA LYS A 161 5.03 13.18 -4.83
C LYS A 161 3.83 13.53 -5.71
N ILE A 162 2.98 12.55 -6.02
CA ILE A 162 1.79 12.76 -6.86
C ILE A 162 0.52 13.02 -6.04
N LYS A 163 0.63 13.05 -4.70
CA LYS A 163 -0.47 13.26 -3.74
C LYS A 163 -1.66 12.32 -3.98
N GLN A 164 -1.40 11.09 -4.38
CA GLN A 164 -2.43 10.07 -4.62
C GLN A 164 -2.23 8.86 -3.72
N SER A 165 -3.34 8.24 -3.35
CA SER A 165 -3.35 7.01 -2.57
C SER A 165 -4.10 5.89 -3.27
N ARG A 166 -3.83 4.66 -2.81
CA ARG A 166 -4.59 3.44 -3.11
C ARG A 166 -4.86 2.71 -1.81
N THR A 167 -6.12 2.49 -1.51
CA THR A 167 -6.54 1.77 -0.31
C THR A 167 -7.06 0.40 -0.69
N VAL A 168 -6.46 -0.63 -0.11
CA VAL A 168 -6.88 -2.03 -0.25
C VAL A 168 -7.77 -2.37 0.92
N TYR A 169 -9.01 -2.76 0.65
CA TYR A 169 -9.99 -3.17 1.64
C TYR A 169 -10.09 -4.69 1.69
N ILE A 170 -9.98 -5.24 2.88
CA ILE A 170 -10.07 -6.68 3.13
C ILE A 170 -11.24 -6.92 4.10
N SER A 171 -12.14 -7.81 3.74
CA SER A 171 -13.25 -8.21 4.59
C SER A 171 -12.81 -9.11 5.75
N SER A 172 -13.66 -9.25 6.77
CA SER A 172 -13.45 -10.18 7.88
C SER A 172 -13.37 -11.65 7.44
N VAL A 173 -13.95 -11.97 6.28
CA VAL A 173 -13.81 -13.30 5.66
C VAL A 173 -12.50 -13.46 4.88
N GLY A 174 -11.62 -12.46 4.91
CA GLY A 174 -10.28 -12.52 4.33
C GLY A 174 -10.23 -12.32 2.81
N ILE A 175 -11.27 -11.77 2.21
CA ILE A 175 -11.32 -11.48 0.77
C ILE A 175 -10.94 -10.02 0.54
N VAL A 176 -10.16 -9.75 -0.49
CA VAL A 176 -9.94 -8.38 -0.97
C VAL A 176 -11.23 -7.91 -1.67
N ASP A 177 -11.93 -6.97 -1.04
CA ASP A 177 -13.20 -6.47 -1.57
C ASP A 177 -12.98 -5.53 -2.75
N ARG A 178 -12.09 -4.55 -2.58
CA ARG A 178 -11.84 -3.51 -3.58
C ARG A 178 -10.51 -2.79 -3.33
N ILE A 179 -10.06 -2.10 -4.37
CA ILE A 179 -8.94 -1.16 -4.29
C ILE A 179 -9.46 0.21 -4.73
N GLU A 180 -9.46 1.17 -3.83
CA GLU A 180 -9.95 2.52 -4.09
C GLU A 180 -8.81 3.50 -4.33
N SER A 181 -9.11 4.50 -5.18
CA SER A 181 -8.23 5.64 -5.42
C SER A 181 -8.62 6.79 -4.50
N GLY A 182 -7.63 7.43 -3.90
CA GLY A 182 -7.84 8.57 -3.02
C GLY A 182 -6.72 9.60 -3.13
N VAL A 183 -6.77 10.58 -2.25
CA VAL A 183 -5.76 11.63 -2.10
C VAL A 183 -4.92 11.32 -0.87
N CYS A 184 -3.62 11.56 -0.96
CA CYS A 184 -2.71 11.55 0.18
C CYS A 184 -2.92 12.82 1.03
N SER A 185 -3.34 12.65 2.25
CA SER A 185 -3.34 13.70 3.28
C SER A 185 -2.12 13.56 4.17
#